data_399d35898dcd5a1dc2ea1899299a0344
#
_entry.id   399d35898dcd5a1dc2ea1899299a0344
#
_cell.length_a   1.000
_cell.length_b   1.000
_cell.length_c   1.000
_cell.angle_alpha   90.00
_cell.angle_beta   90.00
_cell.angle_gamma   90.00
#
_symmetry.space_group_name_H-M   'P 1'
#
loop_
_entity.id
_entity.type
_entity.pdbx_description
1 polymer ?
#
loop_
_entity_poly.entity_id
_entity_poly.type
_entity_poly.pdbx_seq_one_letter_code
_entity_poly.pdbx_strand_id
1 'polypeptide(L)'
;MLIQSEFVDLNTPTGIMRTYVHKPVTHKKTPAILFYSEIFQQTGPIERAAKIIAGHGFTVLVPEVFHELNPIGTVLAYDDAGRDKGNADKSAKDVEGYDADNQAMIVWIKKQPWFAGSIGAMGFCIGGHLAFRAALQPEIEATACFYATDLHTHVIPNKPNQHSMDRIKDIKGELLMIWGKQDNHIPEQGRKAVYEKMLDAKLVFTWHEFNGQHAFMRDEGERYDPELALLGYDLALKLFQRKLA
;
A
#
# COMPACT_ATOMS: atom_id res chain seq x y z
N MET A 1 -21.44 -5.30 -6.94
CA MET A 1 -21.70 -5.30 -5.48
C MET A 1 -21.83 -3.85 -5.02
N LEU A 2 -22.76 -3.54 -4.12
CA LEU A 2 -22.89 -2.20 -3.53
C LEU A 2 -21.75 -1.99 -2.52
N ILE A 3 -21.09 -0.82 -2.56
CA ILE A 3 -20.00 -0.48 -1.64
C ILE A 3 -20.45 0.68 -0.74
N GLN A 4 -20.28 0.51 0.55
CA GLN A 4 -20.41 1.57 1.55
C GLN A 4 -19.04 2.18 1.82
N SER A 5 -18.97 3.51 1.81
CA SER A 5 -17.76 4.26 2.16
C SER A 5 -18.01 5.06 3.44
N GLU A 6 -17.11 4.96 4.38
CA GLU A 6 -17.11 5.68 5.66
C GLU A 6 -15.66 5.99 6.05
N PHE A 7 -15.44 6.62 7.18
CA PHE A 7 -14.10 6.77 7.76
C PHE A 7 -14.13 6.48 9.26
N VAL A 8 -12.96 6.23 9.80
CA VAL A 8 -12.69 6.12 11.23
C VAL A 8 -11.44 6.92 11.56
N ASP A 9 -11.49 7.62 12.68
CA ASP A 9 -10.35 8.35 13.23
C ASP A 9 -9.67 7.47 14.27
N LEU A 10 -8.47 6.98 13.96
CA LEU A 10 -7.70 6.07 14.80
C LEU A 10 -6.67 6.86 15.62
N ASN A 11 -6.59 6.56 16.92
CA ASN A 11 -5.54 7.11 17.76
C ASN A 11 -4.21 6.37 17.48
N THR A 12 -3.17 7.12 17.17
CA THR A 12 -1.79 6.64 17.03
C THR A 12 -0.87 7.42 17.97
N PRO A 13 0.35 6.97 18.24
CA PRO A 13 1.31 7.72 19.06
C PRO A 13 1.66 9.10 18.50
N THR A 14 1.50 9.32 17.19
CA THR A 14 1.83 10.57 16.50
C THR A 14 0.62 11.46 16.24
N GLY A 15 -0.59 11.03 16.61
CA GLY A 15 -1.81 11.80 16.48
C GLY A 15 -3.01 10.99 16.01
N ILE A 16 -4.05 11.70 15.60
CA ILE A 16 -5.26 11.08 15.05
C ILE A 16 -5.05 10.81 13.57
N MET A 17 -5.15 9.55 13.17
CA MET A 17 -5.05 9.11 11.78
C MET A 17 -6.45 8.84 11.22
N ARG A 18 -6.94 9.68 10.31
CA ARG A 18 -8.13 9.35 9.54
C ARG A 18 -7.84 8.19 8.60
N THR A 19 -8.73 7.21 8.62
CA THR A 19 -8.66 6.03 7.78
C THR A 19 -10.00 5.85 7.08
N TYR A 20 -9.99 5.89 5.76
CA TYR A 20 -11.19 5.66 4.95
C TYR A 20 -11.45 4.16 4.83
N VAL A 21 -12.71 3.77 4.96
CA VAL A 21 -13.13 2.36 4.95
C VAL A 21 -14.13 2.15 3.83
N HIS A 22 -13.76 1.34 2.84
CA HIS A 22 -14.63 0.92 1.74
C HIS A 22 -14.97 -0.55 1.94
N LYS A 23 -16.25 -0.85 2.17
CA LYS A 23 -16.70 -2.21 2.46
C LYS A 23 -17.87 -2.63 1.59
N PRO A 24 -17.92 -3.91 1.17
CA PRO A 24 -19.08 -4.44 0.48
C PRO A 24 -20.29 -4.50 1.41
N VAL A 25 -21.47 -4.13 0.91
CA VAL A 25 -22.72 -4.31 1.63
C VAL A 25 -23.11 -5.79 1.52
N THR A 26 -22.82 -6.55 2.58
CA THR A 26 -23.01 -8.00 2.64
C THR A 26 -23.27 -8.46 4.07
N HIS A 27 -23.95 -9.61 4.23
CA HIS A 27 -24.11 -10.27 5.53
C HIS A 27 -22.92 -11.21 5.87
N LYS A 28 -22.01 -11.42 4.94
CA LYS A 28 -20.83 -12.26 5.16
C LYS A 28 -19.71 -11.42 5.79
N LYS A 29 -18.90 -12.06 6.61
CA LYS A 29 -17.62 -11.48 7.03
C LYS A 29 -16.66 -11.36 5.85
N THR A 30 -15.81 -10.35 5.86
CA THR A 30 -14.86 -10.03 4.78
C THR A 30 -13.45 -9.97 5.30
N PRO A 31 -12.46 -10.42 4.53
CA PRO A 31 -11.05 -10.10 4.81
C PRO A 31 -10.79 -8.60 4.69
N ALA A 32 -9.74 -8.13 5.35
CA ALA A 32 -9.33 -6.73 5.31
C ALA A 32 -8.10 -6.52 4.40
N ILE A 33 -8.05 -5.38 3.70
CA ILE A 33 -6.90 -4.94 2.92
C ILE A 33 -6.47 -3.56 3.43
N LEU A 34 -5.23 -3.44 3.89
CA LEU A 34 -4.59 -2.15 4.12
C LEU A 34 -4.09 -1.61 2.78
N PHE A 35 -4.66 -0.51 2.32
CA PHE A 35 -4.31 0.05 1.03
C PHE A 35 -3.63 1.42 1.21
N TYR A 36 -2.35 1.50 0.87
CA TYR A 36 -1.53 2.69 1.00
C TYR A 36 -1.50 3.48 -0.30
N SER A 37 -1.81 4.76 -0.18
CA SER A 37 -1.84 5.71 -1.30
C SER A 37 -0.43 6.10 -1.77
N GLU A 38 -0.40 6.81 -2.89
CA GLU A 38 0.78 7.60 -3.31
C GLU A 38 1.03 8.78 -2.33
N ILE A 39 2.08 9.56 -2.57
CA ILE A 39 2.39 10.76 -1.76
C ILE A 39 1.27 11.82 -1.72
N PHE A 40 0.26 11.72 -2.59
CA PHE A 40 -0.85 12.67 -2.73
C PHE A 40 -2.04 12.38 -1.81
N GLN A 41 -1.96 11.32 -1.00
CA GLN A 41 -2.99 10.87 -0.07
C GLN A 41 -4.27 10.31 -0.75
N GLN A 42 -5.45 10.53 -0.15
CA GLN A 42 -6.73 9.97 -0.60
C GLN A 42 -7.28 10.72 -1.82
N THR A 43 -6.63 10.60 -2.95
CA THR A 43 -7.09 11.16 -4.23
C THR A 43 -8.24 10.36 -4.85
N GLY A 44 -8.88 10.91 -5.90
CA GLY A 44 -9.92 10.20 -6.67
C GLY A 44 -9.48 8.84 -7.21
N PRO A 45 -8.30 8.72 -7.87
CA PRO A 45 -7.75 7.43 -8.28
C PRO A 45 -7.59 6.41 -7.15
N ILE A 46 -7.11 6.83 -5.98
CA ILE A 46 -6.97 5.94 -4.82
C ILE A 46 -8.33 5.46 -4.32
N GLU A 47 -9.31 6.35 -4.23
CA GLU A 47 -10.67 5.99 -3.82
C GLU A 47 -11.32 4.99 -4.80
N ARG A 48 -11.18 5.21 -6.12
CA ARG A 48 -11.68 4.29 -7.15
C ARG A 48 -11.00 2.93 -7.07
N ALA A 49 -9.67 2.90 -6.91
CA ALA A 49 -8.91 1.68 -6.72
C ALA A 49 -9.37 0.89 -5.48
N ALA A 50 -9.56 1.56 -4.34
CA ALA A 50 -10.09 0.95 -3.13
C ALA A 50 -11.48 0.34 -3.34
N LYS A 51 -12.37 1.06 -4.04
CA LYS A 51 -13.73 0.57 -4.37
C LYS A 51 -13.71 -0.61 -5.33
N ILE A 52 -12.76 -0.68 -6.28
CA ILE A 52 -12.57 -1.85 -7.15
C ILE A 52 -12.26 -3.08 -6.28
N ILE A 53 -11.29 -2.99 -5.39
CA ILE A 53 -10.92 -4.10 -4.50
C ILE A 53 -12.09 -4.47 -3.58
N ALA A 54 -12.78 -3.49 -3.00
CA ALA A 54 -13.94 -3.72 -2.15
C ALA A 54 -15.08 -4.42 -2.91
N GLY A 55 -15.26 -4.12 -4.19
CA GLY A 55 -16.23 -4.77 -5.07
C GLY A 55 -16.00 -6.27 -5.28
N HIS A 56 -14.82 -6.78 -4.93
CA HIS A 56 -14.47 -8.19 -4.99
C HIS A 56 -14.55 -8.91 -3.62
N GLY A 57 -15.18 -8.28 -2.63
CA GLY A 57 -15.48 -8.92 -1.35
C GLY A 57 -14.51 -8.65 -0.22
N PHE A 58 -13.68 -7.62 -0.33
CA PHE A 58 -12.73 -7.20 0.70
C PHE A 58 -13.18 -5.92 1.38
N THR A 59 -12.91 -5.76 2.68
CA THR A 59 -12.99 -4.45 3.33
C THR A 59 -11.64 -3.77 3.21
N VAL A 60 -11.62 -2.59 2.57
CA VAL A 60 -10.39 -1.85 2.24
C VAL A 60 -10.25 -0.63 3.14
N LEU A 61 -9.10 -0.52 3.81
CA LEU A 61 -8.76 0.60 4.68
C LEU A 61 -7.67 1.44 3.99
N VAL A 62 -7.91 2.74 3.83
CA VAL A 62 -6.97 3.69 3.23
C VAL A 62 -6.62 4.75 4.27
N PRO A 63 -5.44 4.69 4.92
CA PRO A 63 -5.03 5.67 5.92
C PRO A 63 -4.53 6.97 5.30
N GLU A 64 -4.71 8.09 6.00
CA GLU A 64 -3.96 9.32 5.75
C GLU A 64 -2.55 9.14 6.30
N VAL A 65 -1.62 8.66 5.47
CA VAL A 65 -0.28 8.23 5.89
C VAL A 65 0.61 9.35 6.45
N PHE A 66 0.26 10.63 6.22
CA PHE A 66 0.99 11.80 6.70
C PHE A 66 0.13 12.65 7.67
N HIS A 67 -0.72 11.98 8.45
CA HIS A 67 -1.69 12.61 9.35
C HIS A 67 -1.06 13.52 10.43
N GLU A 68 0.17 13.23 10.87
CA GLU A 68 0.88 14.06 11.85
C GLU A 68 1.47 15.36 11.28
N LEU A 69 1.57 15.44 9.94
CA LEU A 69 2.20 16.54 9.21
C LEU A 69 1.19 17.42 8.49
N ASN A 70 -0.07 16.97 8.39
CA ASN A 70 -1.11 17.64 7.63
C ASN A 70 -2.45 17.66 8.39
N PRO A 71 -3.30 18.67 8.18
CA PRO A 71 -4.68 18.64 8.63
C PRO A 71 -5.43 17.42 8.08
N ILE A 72 -6.36 16.88 8.87
CA ILE A 72 -7.23 15.79 8.46
C ILE A 72 -7.97 16.15 7.16
N GLY A 73 -8.03 15.24 6.22
CA GLY A 73 -8.68 15.42 4.91
C GLY A 73 -7.78 16.09 3.87
N THR A 74 -6.50 16.30 4.16
CA THR A 74 -5.55 16.85 3.18
C THR A 74 -5.36 15.90 2.00
N VAL A 75 -5.64 16.43 0.80
CA VAL A 75 -5.36 15.78 -0.49
C VAL A 75 -4.49 16.72 -1.31
N LEU A 76 -3.37 16.21 -1.82
CA LEU A 76 -2.45 16.99 -2.63
C LEU A 76 -2.83 16.88 -4.12
N ALA A 77 -2.66 17.97 -4.85
CA ALA A 77 -2.88 17.99 -6.30
C ALA A 77 -1.76 17.25 -7.05
N TYR A 78 -2.08 16.71 -8.23
CA TYR A 78 -1.11 16.08 -9.12
C TYR A 78 -0.31 17.14 -9.92
N ASP A 79 0.32 18.07 -9.21
CA ASP A 79 1.19 19.12 -9.74
C ASP A 79 2.54 19.15 -9.03
N ASP A 80 3.40 20.08 -9.42
CA ASP A 80 4.75 20.21 -8.83
C ASP A 80 4.69 20.55 -7.34
N ALA A 81 3.77 21.42 -6.92
CA ALA A 81 3.63 21.83 -5.53
C ALA A 81 3.16 20.66 -4.65
N GLY A 82 2.16 19.88 -5.11
CA GLY A 82 1.69 18.70 -4.42
C GLY A 82 2.74 17.59 -4.36
N ARG A 83 3.49 17.39 -5.46
CA ARG A 83 4.62 16.46 -5.49
C ARG A 83 5.70 16.83 -4.47
N ASP A 84 6.10 18.11 -4.44
CA ASP A 84 7.18 18.60 -3.57
C ASP A 84 6.76 18.52 -2.09
N LYS A 85 5.51 18.89 -1.76
CA LYS A 85 4.94 18.72 -0.43
C LYS A 85 4.88 17.25 -0.01
N GLY A 86 4.36 16.36 -0.86
CA GLY A 86 4.26 14.93 -0.56
C GLY A 86 5.63 14.25 -0.37
N ASN A 87 6.64 14.67 -1.13
CA ASN A 87 8.02 14.19 -0.93
C ASN A 87 8.63 14.74 0.37
N ALA A 88 8.34 15.98 0.75
CA ALA A 88 8.76 16.55 2.01
C ALA A 88 8.12 15.78 3.19
N ASP A 89 6.83 15.49 3.14
CA ASP A 89 6.13 14.71 4.16
C ASP A 89 6.71 13.30 4.31
N LYS A 90 6.92 12.62 3.17
CA LYS A 90 7.56 11.31 3.12
C LYS A 90 8.92 11.29 3.83
N SER A 91 9.71 12.35 3.64
CA SER A 91 11.06 12.47 4.22
C SER A 91 11.05 12.88 5.68
N ALA A 92 9.98 13.53 6.15
CA ALA A 92 9.84 14.04 7.51
C ALA A 92 9.26 12.99 8.48
N LYS A 93 8.41 12.07 8.00
CA LYS A 93 7.78 11.04 8.82
C LYS A 93 8.77 9.98 9.25
N ASP A 94 8.81 9.70 10.55
CA ASP A 94 9.62 8.63 11.11
C ASP A 94 9.06 7.23 10.81
N VAL A 95 9.95 6.25 10.73
CA VAL A 95 9.58 4.86 10.43
C VAL A 95 8.71 4.23 11.53
N GLU A 96 8.97 4.58 12.78
CA GLU A 96 8.18 4.12 13.92
C GLU A 96 6.73 4.62 13.82
N GLY A 97 6.50 5.80 13.21
CA GLY A 97 5.18 6.31 12.92
C GLY A 97 4.42 5.40 11.93
N TYR A 98 5.06 4.99 10.84
CA TYR A 98 4.45 4.04 9.88
C TYR A 98 4.13 2.68 10.53
N ASP A 99 5.02 2.16 11.38
CA ASP A 99 4.78 0.89 12.08
C ASP A 99 3.63 1.01 13.09
N ALA A 100 3.55 2.12 13.81
CA ALA A 100 2.48 2.40 14.74
C ALA A 100 1.11 2.56 14.05
N ASP A 101 1.08 3.20 12.89
CA ASP A 101 -0.12 3.32 12.06
C ASP A 101 -0.63 1.95 11.60
N ASN A 102 0.28 1.08 11.15
CA ASN A 102 -0.05 -0.30 10.79
C ASN A 102 -0.69 -1.03 11.97
N GLN A 103 -0.08 -0.94 13.16
CA GLN A 103 -0.61 -1.57 14.37
C GLN A 103 -1.98 -1.01 14.77
N ALA A 104 -2.18 0.29 14.69
CA ALA A 104 -3.46 0.90 15.00
C ALA A 104 -4.60 0.36 14.10
N MET A 105 -4.35 0.23 12.79
CA MET A 105 -5.30 -0.35 11.84
C MET A 105 -5.56 -1.84 12.13
N ILE A 106 -4.51 -2.65 12.35
CA ILE A 106 -4.63 -4.08 12.65
C ILE A 106 -5.43 -4.30 13.93
N VAL A 107 -5.14 -3.55 15.00
CA VAL A 107 -5.86 -3.63 16.27
C VAL A 107 -7.33 -3.22 16.11
N TRP A 108 -7.61 -2.19 15.31
CA TRP A 108 -8.97 -1.78 15.04
C TRP A 108 -9.75 -2.83 14.23
N ILE A 109 -9.15 -3.37 13.14
CA ILE A 109 -9.74 -4.41 12.30
C ILE A 109 -10.16 -5.64 13.13
N LYS A 110 -9.28 -6.12 13.99
CA LYS A 110 -9.54 -7.32 14.82
C LYS A 110 -10.75 -7.19 15.75
N LYS A 111 -11.19 -5.97 16.03
CA LYS A 111 -12.37 -5.68 16.86
C LYS A 111 -13.67 -5.57 16.05
N GLN A 112 -13.60 -5.60 14.71
CA GLN A 112 -14.77 -5.35 13.90
C GLN A 112 -15.63 -6.60 13.70
N PRO A 113 -16.97 -6.49 13.81
CA PRO A 113 -17.86 -7.65 13.65
C PRO A 113 -17.85 -8.24 12.24
N TRP A 114 -17.50 -7.44 11.23
CA TRP A 114 -17.40 -7.86 9.84
C TRP A 114 -16.10 -8.60 9.50
N PHE A 115 -15.11 -8.61 10.37
CA PHE A 115 -13.78 -9.15 10.06
C PHE A 115 -13.80 -10.68 9.96
N ALA A 116 -13.26 -11.23 8.84
CA ALA A 116 -13.22 -12.65 8.57
C ALA A 116 -12.01 -13.40 9.17
N GLY A 117 -10.98 -12.67 9.62
CA GLY A 117 -9.78 -13.26 10.25
C GLY A 117 -8.47 -13.02 9.50
N SER A 118 -8.51 -12.71 8.19
CA SER A 118 -7.32 -12.56 7.34
C SER A 118 -7.10 -11.09 6.93
N ILE A 119 -5.85 -10.65 6.91
CA ILE A 119 -5.45 -9.28 6.52
C ILE A 119 -4.42 -9.34 5.41
N GLY A 120 -4.64 -8.57 4.37
CA GLY A 120 -3.67 -8.29 3.32
C GLY A 120 -3.26 -6.83 3.29
N ALA A 121 -2.27 -6.53 2.45
CA ALA A 121 -1.85 -5.15 2.18
C ALA A 121 -1.66 -4.92 0.68
N MET A 122 -1.86 -3.68 0.23
CA MET A 122 -1.47 -3.25 -1.10
C MET A 122 -1.10 -1.78 -1.11
N GLY A 123 -0.45 -1.34 -2.16
CA GLY A 123 -0.17 0.09 -2.31
C GLY A 123 0.51 0.45 -3.61
N PHE A 124 0.46 1.75 -3.91
CA PHE A 124 0.99 2.35 -5.13
C PHE A 124 2.12 3.32 -4.82
N CYS A 125 3.21 3.32 -5.58
CA CYS A 125 4.34 4.25 -5.40
C CYS A 125 4.99 4.06 -4.01
N ILE A 126 5.09 5.12 -3.22
CA ILE A 126 5.47 5.00 -1.80
C ILE A 126 4.53 4.05 -1.04
N GLY A 127 3.26 4.06 -1.37
CA GLY A 127 2.30 3.11 -0.79
C GLY A 127 2.65 1.64 -1.08
N GLY A 128 3.27 1.34 -2.22
CA GLY A 128 3.82 0.02 -2.50
C GLY A 128 4.94 -0.37 -1.52
N HIS A 129 5.81 0.59 -1.15
CA HIS A 129 6.81 0.39 -0.09
C HIS A 129 6.14 0.25 1.29
N LEU A 130 5.12 1.08 1.60
CA LEU A 130 4.42 0.99 2.88
C LEU A 130 3.64 -0.32 3.01
N ALA A 131 3.08 -0.86 1.93
CA ALA A 131 2.51 -2.20 1.91
C ALA A 131 3.57 -3.27 2.18
N PHE A 132 4.74 -3.18 1.54
CA PHE A 132 5.89 -4.05 1.82
C PHE A 132 6.30 -3.96 3.30
N ARG A 133 6.30 -2.74 3.88
CA ARG A 133 6.59 -2.54 5.30
C ARG A 133 5.50 -3.13 6.19
N ALA A 134 4.23 -3.00 5.84
CA ALA A 134 3.14 -3.65 6.56
C ALA A 134 3.31 -5.17 6.59
N ALA A 135 3.84 -5.79 5.52
CA ALA A 135 4.12 -7.22 5.45
C ALA A 135 5.14 -7.72 6.51
N LEU A 136 5.89 -6.81 7.15
CA LEU A 136 6.74 -7.15 8.30
C LEU A 136 5.93 -7.55 9.55
N GLN A 137 4.64 -7.21 9.58
CA GLN A 137 3.73 -7.61 10.66
C GLN A 137 3.24 -9.05 10.42
N PRO A 138 3.26 -9.91 11.41
CA PRO A 138 2.90 -11.32 11.25
C PRO A 138 1.42 -11.55 10.87
N GLU A 139 0.57 -10.54 11.05
CA GLU A 139 -0.85 -10.57 10.68
C GLU A 139 -1.10 -10.39 9.18
N ILE A 140 -0.12 -9.93 8.41
CA ILE A 140 -0.29 -9.66 6.98
C ILE A 140 0.08 -10.92 6.20
N GLU A 141 -0.92 -11.55 5.60
CA GLU A 141 -0.80 -12.85 4.93
C GLU A 141 -0.51 -12.75 3.43
N ALA A 142 -0.90 -11.64 2.81
CA ALA A 142 -0.72 -11.39 1.37
C ALA A 142 -0.51 -9.91 1.08
N THR A 143 0.45 -9.59 0.22
CA THR A 143 0.77 -8.18 -0.07
C THR A 143 1.03 -7.96 -1.55
N ALA A 144 0.39 -6.94 -2.15
CA ALA A 144 0.61 -6.51 -3.52
C ALA A 144 1.29 -5.13 -3.56
N CYS A 145 2.51 -5.08 -4.04
CA CYS A 145 3.34 -3.87 -4.11
C CYS A 145 3.47 -3.42 -5.56
N PHE A 146 2.90 -2.26 -5.89
CA PHE A 146 2.96 -1.69 -7.23
C PHE A 146 4.00 -0.57 -7.29
N TYR A 147 4.97 -0.72 -8.18
CA TYR A 147 6.07 0.24 -8.40
C TYR A 147 6.56 0.89 -7.09
N ALA A 148 6.90 0.03 -6.12
CA ALA A 148 7.25 0.40 -4.75
C ALA A 148 8.55 1.22 -4.72
N THR A 149 8.45 2.53 -4.50
CA THR A 149 9.61 3.42 -4.46
C THR A 149 10.46 3.22 -3.21
N ASP A 150 11.73 3.60 -3.30
CA ASP A 150 12.65 3.71 -2.17
C ASP A 150 13.00 2.39 -1.43
N LEU A 151 12.52 1.23 -1.90
CA LEU A 151 13.00 -0.06 -1.38
C LEU A 151 14.48 -0.30 -1.69
N HIS A 152 14.97 0.18 -2.85
CA HIS A 152 16.33 -0.02 -3.32
C HIS A 152 17.32 1.03 -2.81
N THR A 153 16.83 2.19 -2.35
CA THR A 153 17.68 3.34 -1.98
C THR A 153 17.93 3.47 -0.48
N HIS A 154 17.20 2.72 0.34
CA HIS A 154 17.28 2.79 1.80
C HIS A 154 17.02 4.19 2.40
N VAL A 155 16.23 5.05 1.73
CA VAL A 155 15.93 6.41 2.19
C VAL A 155 14.66 6.53 3.03
N ILE A 156 13.82 5.51 3.08
CA ILE A 156 12.66 5.48 3.97
C ILE A 156 12.78 4.27 4.89
N PRO A 157 12.89 4.51 6.14
CA PRO A 157 13.11 5.77 6.84
C PRO A 157 14.58 6.14 6.82
N ASN A 158 14.84 7.41 7.02
CA ASN A 158 16.20 7.96 7.10
C ASN A 158 16.94 7.57 8.41
N LYS A 159 16.76 6.31 8.85
CA LYS A 159 17.38 5.77 10.06
C LYS A 159 18.14 4.48 9.75
N PRO A 160 19.42 4.38 10.15
CA PRO A 160 20.22 3.17 9.95
C PRO A 160 19.55 1.94 10.59
N ASN A 161 19.64 0.80 9.91
CA ASN A 161 19.19 -0.53 10.40
C ASN A 161 17.68 -0.69 10.63
N GLN A 162 16.85 0.27 10.24
CA GLN A 162 15.39 0.18 10.37
C GLN A 162 14.66 0.13 9.03
N HIS A 163 15.41 0.13 7.95
CA HIS A 163 14.86 0.07 6.61
C HIS A 163 14.08 -1.24 6.38
N SER A 164 13.02 -1.17 5.55
CA SER A 164 12.17 -2.32 5.28
C SER A 164 12.95 -3.54 4.77
N MET A 165 13.97 -3.30 3.93
CA MET A 165 14.83 -4.37 3.39
C MET A 165 15.81 -4.96 4.43
N ASP A 166 16.06 -4.29 5.54
CA ASP A 166 16.90 -4.85 6.61
C ASP A 166 16.12 -5.86 7.45
N ARG A 167 14.80 -5.70 7.49
CA ARG A 167 13.86 -6.55 8.23
C ARG A 167 13.13 -7.57 7.34
N ILE A 168 13.55 -7.73 6.10
CA ILE A 168 12.85 -8.55 5.09
C ILE A 168 12.53 -9.99 5.55
N LYS A 169 13.34 -10.55 6.46
CA LYS A 169 13.13 -11.90 7.03
C LYS A 169 11.94 -11.98 8.00
N ASP A 170 11.40 -10.84 8.44
CA ASP A 170 10.21 -10.80 9.28
C ASP A 170 8.94 -11.11 8.47
N ILE A 171 8.98 -10.93 7.15
CA ILE A 171 7.85 -11.21 6.25
C ILE A 171 7.52 -12.69 6.25
N LYS A 172 6.25 -13.02 6.54
CA LYS A 172 5.73 -14.40 6.56
C LYS A 172 4.69 -14.65 5.46
N GLY A 173 4.01 -13.60 5.03
CA GLY A 173 3.01 -13.64 3.97
C GLY A 173 3.60 -13.77 2.58
N GLU A 174 2.74 -14.00 1.59
CA GLU A 174 3.13 -14.02 0.18
C GLU A 174 3.12 -12.62 -0.41
N LEU A 175 4.14 -12.29 -1.21
CA LEU A 175 4.29 -11.00 -1.88
C LEU A 175 4.00 -11.12 -3.38
N LEU A 176 3.35 -10.09 -3.92
CA LEU A 176 3.24 -9.81 -5.35
C LEU A 176 3.94 -8.47 -5.61
N MET A 177 5.02 -8.51 -6.39
CA MET A 177 5.80 -7.34 -6.76
C MET A 177 5.55 -7.01 -8.24
N ILE A 178 5.05 -5.82 -8.52
CA ILE A 178 4.72 -5.36 -9.88
C ILE A 178 5.45 -4.04 -10.18
N TRP A 179 6.22 -4.01 -11.25
CA TRP A 179 7.10 -2.91 -11.62
C TRP A 179 6.83 -2.42 -13.04
N GLY A 180 7.15 -1.16 -13.30
CA GLY A 180 7.24 -0.60 -14.65
C GLY A 180 8.68 -0.60 -15.14
N LYS A 181 8.95 -1.12 -16.35
CA LYS A 181 10.30 -1.09 -16.94
C LYS A 181 10.73 0.32 -17.36
N GLN A 182 9.76 1.20 -17.63
CA GLN A 182 9.99 2.60 -18.01
C GLN A 182 9.97 3.55 -16.79
N ASP A 183 10.00 3.00 -15.58
CA ASP A 183 9.93 3.77 -14.34
C ASP A 183 11.30 4.36 -13.99
N ASN A 184 11.43 5.69 -14.11
CA ASN A 184 12.63 6.42 -13.79
C ASN A 184 12.91 6.55 -12.28
N HIS A 185 11.91 6.29 -11.42
CA HIS A 185 12.08 6.31 -9.97
C HIS A 185 12.71 5.01 -9.45
N ILE A 186 12.57 3.91 -10.20
CA ILE A 186 13.04 2.60 -9.79
C ILE A 186 13.82 1.97 -10.96
N PRO A 187 15.10 2.32 -11.13
CA PRO A 187 15.92 1.83 -12.24
C PRO A 187 16.11 0.31 -12.18
N GLU A 188 16.49 -0.30 -13.30
CA GLU A 188 16.68 -1.73 -13.42
C GLU A 188 17.59 -2.31 -12.33
N GLN A 189 18.73 -1.65 -12.06
CA GLN A 189 19.65 -2.07 -11.00
C GLN A 189 19.00 -2.08 -9.62
N GLY A 190 18.12 -1.11 -9.36
CA GLY A 190 17.36 -1.04 -8.12
C GLY A 190 16.38 -2.20 -7.99
N ARG A 191 15.61 -2.50 -9.05
CA ARG A 191 14.70 -3.66 -9.07
C ARG A 191 15.47 -4.97 -8.87
N LYS A 192 16.59 -5.13 -9.57
CA LYS A 192 17.45 -6.31 -9.43
C LYS A 192 17.97 -6.48 -8.01
N ALA A 193 18.44 -5.43 -7.36
CA ALA A 193 18.91 -5.49 -5.97
C ALA A 193 17.81 -5.91 -4.99
N VAL A 194 16.56 -5.42 -5.17
CA VAL A 194 15.40 -5.85 -4.39
C VAL A 194 15.10 -7.32 -4.63
N TYR A 195 15.07 -7.75 -5.89
CA TYR A 195 14.82 -9.15 -6.27
C TYR A 195 15.81 -10.13 -5.63
N GLU A 196 17.11 -9.82 -5.74
CA GLU A 196 18.18 -10.64 -5.16
C GLU A 196 18.05 -10.76 -3.64
N LYS A 197 17.79 -9.65 -2.94
CA LYS A 197 17.55 -9.68 -1.49
C LYS A 197 16.33 -10.52 -1.10
N MET A 198 15.25 -10.49 -1.88
CA MET A 198 14.06 -11.30 -1.64
C MET A 198 14.35 -12.80 -1.82
N LEU A 199 15.15 -13.17 -2.84
CA LEU A 199 15.61 -14.54 -3.05
C LEU A 199 16.50 -15.03 -1.90
N ASP A 200 17.47 -14.22 -1.48
CA ASP A 200 18.40 -14.55 -0.39
C ASP A 200 17.65 -14.74 0.94
N ALA A 201 16.59 -13.95 1.16
CA ALA A 201 15.70 -14.08 2.32
C ALA A 201 14.73 -15.28 2.21
N LYS A 202 14.70 -15.98 1.06
CA LYS A 202 13.80 -17.10 0.77
C LYS A 202 12.32 -16.76 0.94
N LEU A 203 11.93 -15.57 0.54
CA LEU A 203 10.53 -15.16 0.59
C LEU A 203 9.68 -15.90 -0.42
N VAL A 204 8.40 -16.06 -0.13
CA VAL A 204 7.41 -16.53 -1.09
C VAL A 204 6.88 -15.31 -1.85
N PHE A 205 7.22 -15.19 -3.13
CA PHE A 205 6.79 -14.04 -3.92
C PHE A 205 6.61 -14.36 -5.39
N THR A 206 5.79 -13.52 -6.05
CA THR A 206 5.63 -13.44 -7.49
C THR A 206 6.15 -12.09 -7.98
N TRP A 207 6.86 -12.06 -9.11
CA TRP A 207 7.50 -10.87 -9.66
C TRP A 207 7.06 -10.61 -11.09
N HIS A 208 6.60 -9.39 -11.36
CA HIS A 208 6.23 -8.94 -12.70
C HIS A 208 6.92 -7.63 -13.05
N GLU A 209 7.41 -7.52 -14.27
CA GLU A 209 7.91 -6.29 -14.86
C GLU A 209 7.12 -5.98 -16.14
N PHE A 210 6.26 -4.99 -16.06
CA PHE A 210 5.45 -4.53 -17.18
C PHE A 210 6.21 -3.48 -18.01
N ASN A 211 5.86 -3.36 -19.28
CA ASN A 211 6.39 -2.30 -20.14
C ASN A 211 5.64 -0.97 -19.91
N GLY A 212 5.60 -0.50 -18.66
CA GLY A 212 4.87 0.67 -18.20
C GLY A 212 5.77 1.68 -17.49
N GLN A 213 5.26 2.90 -17.35
CA GLN A 213 5.89 3.98 -16.61
C GLN A 213 5.54 3.89 -15.11
N HIS A 214 6.16 4.79 -14.30
CA HIS A 214 5.71 4.98 -12.92
C HIS A 214 4.25 5.43 -12.87
N ALA A 215 3.47 4.92 -11.91
CA ALA A 215 2.07 5.28 -11.70
C ALA A 215 1.11 4.86 -12.85
N PHE A 216 1.40 3.78 -13.59
CA PHE A 216 0.51 3.26 -14.63
C PHE A 216 -0.87 2.81 -14.12
N MET A 217 -1.03 2.58 -12.80
CA MET A 217 -2.33 2.26 -12.17
C MET A 217 -3.22 3.47 -11.94
N ARG A 218 -2.66 4.68 -11.96
CA ARG A 218 -3.37 5.92 -11.64
C ARG A 218 -4.21 6.37 -12.82
N ASP A 219 -5.53 6.25 -12.75
CA ASP A 219 -6.49 6.56 -13.81
C ASP A 219 -6.72 8.07 -14.05
N GLU A 220 -5.76 8.89 -13.65
CA GLU A 220 -5.62 10.31 -13.96
C GLU A 220 -4.18 10.63 -14.34
N GLY A 221 -3.99 11.33 -15.45
CA GLY A 221 -2.69 11.76 -15.95
C GLY A 221 -2.11 10.89 -17.07
N GLU A 222 -1.02 11.34 -17.64
CA GLU A 222 -0.44 10.84 -18.91
C GLU A 222 0.19 9.44 -18.80
N ARG A 223 0.45 8.96 -17.57
CA ARG A 223 1.13 7.68 -17.34
C ARG A 223 0.16 6.52 -17.16
N TYR A 224 -1.13 6.80 -17.13
CA TYR A 224 -2.13 5.75 -17.00
C TYR A 224 -2.09 4.79 -18.17
N ASP A 225 -2.02 3.51 -17.86
CA ASP A 225 -2.13 2.44 -18.86
C ASP A 225 -3.29 1.51 -18.46
N PRO A 226 -4.43 1.59 -19.14
CA PRO A 226 -5.61 0.83 -18.75
C PRO A 226 -5.44 -0.68 -18.87
N GLU A 227 -4.63 -1.16 -19.84
CA GLU A 227 -4.36 -2.58 -20.01
C GLU A 227 -3.51 -3.11 -18.85
N LEU A 228 -2.43 -2.41 -18.51
CA LEU A 228 -1.57 -2.78 -17.40
C LEU A 228 -2.28 -2.63 -16.05
N ALA A 229 -3.16 -1.65 -15.90
CA ALA A 229 -3.95 -1.47 -14.70
C ALA A 229 -4.91 -2.64 -14.47
N LEU A 230 -5.66 -3.07 -15.50
CA LEU A 230 -6.54 -4.23 -15.42
C LEU A 230 -5.77 -5.51 -15.08
N LEU A 231 -4.62 -5.74 -15.72
CA LEU A 231 -3.75 -6.88 -15.42
C LEU A 231 -3.23 -6.81 -13.97
N GLY A 232 -2.83 -5.64 -13.51
CA GLY A 232 -2.37 -5.42 -12.14
C GLY A 232 -3.45 -5.74 -11.10
N TYR A 233 -4.67 -5.27 -11.32
CA TYR A 233 -5.81 -5.62 -10.44
C TYR A 233 -6.12 -7.12 -10.47
N ASP A 234 -6.14 -7.76 -11.64
CA ASP A 234 -6.38 -9.19 -11.76
C ASP A 234 -5.38 -10.03 -10.96
N LEU A 235 -4.10 -9.69 -11.05
CA LEU A 235 -3.03 -10.35 -10.30
C LEU A 235 -3.19 -10.16 -8.78
N ALA A 236 -3.45 -8.94 -8.33
CA ALA A 236 -3.65 -8.65 -6.91
C ALA A 236 -4.89 -9.35 -6.35
N LEU A 237 -6.02 -9.31 -7.08
CA LEU A 237 -7.25 -9.97 -6.67
C LEU A 237 -7.10 -11.49 -6.61
N LYS A 238 -6.41 -12.11 -7.56
CA LYS A 238 -6.09 -13.54 -7.52
C LYS A 238 -5.25 -13.92 -6.30
N LEU A 239 -4.24 -13.11 -5.96
CA LEU A 239 -3.47 -13.31 -4.74
C LEU A 239 -4.38 -13.24 -3.50
N PHE A 240 -5.17 -12.17 -3.36
CA PHE A 240 -6.01 -11.97 -2.19
C PHE A 240 -7.13 -13.03 -2.07
N GLN A 241 -7.77 -13.40 -3.17
CA GLN A 241 -8.78 -14.46 -3.16
C GLN A 241 -8.22 -15.81 -2.73
N ARG A 242 -7.02 -16.15 -3.16
CA ARG A 242 -6.36 -17.41 -2.83
C ARG A 242 -5.86 -17.47 -1.39
N LYS A 243 -5.45 -16.33 -0.82
CA LYS A 243 -4.76 -16.29 0.48
C LYS A 243 -5.64 -15.84 1.63
N LEU A 244 -6.67 -15.05 1.35
CA LEU A 244 -7.44 -14.37 2.40
C LEU A 244 -8.93 -14.79 2.42
N ALA A 245 -9.50 -15.28 1.30
CA ALA A 245 -10.91 -15.60 1.18
C ALA A 245 -11.24 -17.06 1.52
#